data_602cb7af81b9b266501b0b8db31a6082
#
_entry.id   602cb7af81b9b266501b0b8db31a6082
#
_cell.length_a   1.000
_cell.length_b   1.000
_cell.length_c   1.000
_cell.angle_alpha   90.00
_cell.angle_beta   90.00
_cell.angle_gamma   90.00
#
_symmetry.space_group_name_H-M   'P 1'
#
loop_
_entity.id
_entity.type
_entity.pdbx_description
1 polymer ?
#
loop_
_entity_poly.entity_id
_entity_poly.type
_entity_poly.pdbx_seq_one_letter_code
_entity_poly.pdbx_strand_id
1 'polypeptide(L)'
;MIKNSIVWIRDDFRLQDNPALSFATNNHEIVSAVYIYDKKDFDNIREAQKWWISKSLKSLNESLIKNNINLEIIEDNQLNFFKKFKLKDTAVYWNKIYEPEQLKKDKDIIAQLEINKINYKFFKGNVLNEYSEITKNDGTPFKVY
;
A
#
# COMPACT_ATOMS: atom_id res chain seq x y z
N MET A 1 -5.14 -13.20 18.06
CA MET A 1 -5.61 -12.87 16.71
C MET A 1 -5.74 -11.37 16.57
N ILE A 2 -5.18 -10.79 15.52
CA ILE A 2 -5.25 -9.34 15.28
C ILE A 2 -6.58 -9.02 14.63
N LYS A 3 -7.38 -8.15 15.26
CA LYS A 3 -8.71 -7.78 14.78
C LYS A 3 -8.70 -6.62 13.77
N ASN A 4 -7.71 -5.75 13.88
CA ASN A 4 -7.64 -4.51 13.12
C ASN A 4 -6.59 -4.61 12.03
N SER A 5 -6.87 -4.00 10.88
CA SER A 5 -5.88 -3.86 9.83
C SER A 5 -6.01 -2.52 9.13
N ILE A 6 -4.89 -2.07 8.59
CA ILE A 6 -4.81 -0.88 7.74
C ILE A 6 -4.31 -1.32 6.38
N VAL A 7 -5.02 -0.91 5.34
CA VAL A 7 -4.57 -1.07 3.96
C VAL A 7 -4.00 0.27 3.50
N TRP A 8 -2.70 0.26 3.20
CA TRP A 8 -2.01 1.44 2.71
C TRP A 8 -2.22 1.55 1.20
N ILE A 9 -3.07 2.50 0.82
CA ILE A 9 -3.39 2.79 -0.58
C ILE A 9 -2.27 3.64 -1.18
N ARG A 10 -1.83 3.27 -2.36
CA ARG A 10 -0.73 3.98 -3.06
C ARG A 10 -1.23 4.47 -4.42
N ASP A 11 -1.01 3.70 -5.49
CA ASP A 11 -1.54 4.01 -6.82
C ASP A 11 -2.75 3.15 -7.19
N ASP A 12 -3.14 2.27 -6.31
CA ASP A 12 -4.17 1.26 -6.49
C ASP A 12 -5.54 1.75 -5.98
N PHE A 13 -6.07 2.78 -6.63
CA PHE A 13 -7.34 3.42 -6.25
C PHE A 13 -8.55 2.57 -6.69
N ARG A 14 -8.59 1.30 -6.25
CA ARG A 14 -9.67 0.39 -6.65
C ARG A 14 -9.96 -0.64 -5.57
N LEU A 15 -11.21 -1.15 -5.59
CA LEU A 15 -11.62 -2.28 -4.76
C LEU A 15 -11.33 -3.61 -5.42
N GLN A 16 -11.62 -3.71 -6.72
CA GLN A 16 -11.42 -4.93 -7.49
C GLN A 16 -9.94 -5.11 -7.81
N ASP A 17 -9.50 -6.37 -7.89
CA ASP A 17 -8.12 -6.73 -8.18
C ASP A 17 -7.12 -6.02 -7.25
N ASN A 18 -7.50 -5.93 -5.97
CA ASN A 18 -6.67 -5.34 -4.93
C ASN A 18 -6.36 -6.41 -3.88
N PRO A 19 -5.24 -7.13 -4.03
CA PRO A 19 -4.91 -8.24 -3.14
C PRO A 19 -4.77 -7.84 -1.68
N ALA A 20 -4.18 -6.68 -1.38
CA ALA A 20 -4.01 -6.21 0.00
C ALA A 20 -5.36 -6.00 0.67
N LEU A 21 -6.29 -5.35 -0.04
CA LEU A 21 -7.63 -5.08 0.48
C LEU A 21 -8.43 -6.37 0.65
N SER A 22 -8.35 -7.28 -0.32
CA SER A 22 -9.03 -8.58 -0.23
C SER A 22 -8.53 -9.40 0.94
N PHE A 23 -7.21 -9.44 1.14
CA PHE A 23 -6.62 -10.14 2.28
C PHE A 23 -7.08 -9.55 3.61
N ALA A 24 -7.07 -8.22 3.72
CA ALA A 24 -7.47 -7.54 4.94
C ALA A 24 -8.94 -7.83 5.27
N THR A 25 -9.84 -7.71 4.30
CA THR A 25 -11.27 -7.94 4.53
C THR A 25 -11.60 -9.39 4.85
N ASN A 26 -10.83 -10.34 4.34
CA ASN A 26 -11.05 -11.76 4.62
C ASN A 26 -10.46 -12.24 5.95
N ASN A 27 -9.53 -11.48 6.54
CA ASN A 27 -8.78 -11.94 7.71
C ASN A 27 -8.95 -11.06 8.95
N HIS A 28 -9.60 -9.91 8.84
CA HIS A 28 -9.75 -8.98 9.95
C HIS A 28 -11.18 -8.48 10.08
N GLU A 29 -11.60 -8.20 11.31
CA GLU A 29 -12.94 -7.68 11.58
C GLU A 29 -13.06 -6.21 11.21
N ILE A 30 -12.02 -5.44 11.52
CA ILE A 30 -12.01 -3.99 11.29
C ILE A 30 -10.91 -3.67 10.29
N VAL A 31 -11.30 -3.10 9.16
CA VAL A 31 -10.39 -2.70 8.09
C VAL A 31 -10.53 -1.21 7.86
N SER A 32 -9.40 -0.51 7.86
CA SER A 32 -9.32 0.90 7.48
C SER A 32 -8.35 1.04 6.32
N ALA A 33 -8.51 2.08 5.53
CA ALA A 33 -7.57 2.41 4.46
C ALA A 33 -6.92 3.75 4.75
N VAL A 34 -5.65 3.89 4.40
CA VAL A 34 -4.92 5.16 4.52
C VAL A 34 -4.25 5.50 3.20
N TYR A 35 -4.25 6.77 2.87
CA TYR A 35 -3.46 7.34 1.78
C TYR A 35 -2.55 8.40 2.37
N ILE A 36 -1.25 8.21 2.20
CA ILE A 36 -0.23 9.09 2.79
C ILE A 36 0.44 9.86 1.66
N TYR A 37 0.45 11.18 1.74
CA TYR A 37 1.10 12.02 0.76
C TYR A 37 2.02 13.04 1.43
N ASP A 38 3.19 13.23 0.83
CA ASP A 38 4.11 14.29 1.22
C ASP A 38 3.71 15.57 0.46
N LYS A 39 3.51 16.67 1.18
CA LYS A 39 3.06 17.92 0.59
C LYS A 39 4.02 18.44 -0.47
N LYS A 40 5.33 18.31 -0.23
CA LYS A 40 6.34 18.76 -1.21
C LYS A 40 6.22 18.00 -2.52
N ASP A 41 6.10 16.68 -2.43
CA ASP A 41 5.97 15.85 -3.63
C ASP A 41 4.66 16.14 -4.34
N PHE A 42 3.57 16.29 -3.60
CA PHE A 42 2.26 16.60 -4.14
C PHE A 42 2.24 17.97 -4.83
N ASP A 43 2.86 18.99 -4.22
CA ASP A 43 2.91 20.34 -4.79
C ASP A 43 3.73 20.39 -6.09
N ASN A 44 4.66 19.44 -6.27
CA ASN A 44 5.54 19.39 -7.44
C ASN A 44 4.95 18.62 -8.63
N ILE A 45 3.86 17.92 -8.47
CA ILE A 45 3.22 17.23 -9.59
C ILE A 45 2.33 18.19 -10.40
N ARG A 46 1.99 17.77 -11.61
CA ARG A 46 1.17 18.59 -12.51
C ARG A 46 -0.26 18.73 -12.00
N GLU A 47 -0.90 19.86 -12.30
CA GLU A 47 -2.29 20.11 -11.87
C GLU A 47 -3.27 19.04 -12.36
N ALA A 48 -3.10 18.56 -13.59
CA ALA A 48 -3.95 17.49 -14.12
C ALA A 48 -3.80 16.20 -13.30
N GLN A 49 -2.59 15.89 -12.82
CA GLN A 49 -2.32 14.73 -12.01
C GLN A 49 -2.92 14.88 -10.60
N LYS A 50 -2.83 16.07 -10.00
CA LYS A 50 -3.47 16.38 -8.71
C LYS A 50 -4.98 16.18 -8.81
N TRP A 51 -5.59 16.69 -9.88
CA TRP A 51 -7.01 16.54 -10.12
C TRP A 51 -7.40 15.06 -10.23
N TRP A 52 -6.62 14.28 -10.98
CA TRP A 52 -6.87 12.85 -11.15
C TRP A 52 -6.78 12.11 -9.82
N ILE A 53 -5.75 12.39 -9.00
CA ILE A 53 -5.58 11.77 -7.68
C ILE A 53 -6.77 12.12 -6.77
N SER A 54 -7.16 13.38 -6.74
CA SER A 54 -8.29 13.84 -5.92
C SER A 54 -9.59 13.16 -6.32
N LYS A 55 -9.85 13.05 -7.62
CA LYS A 55 -11.02 12.33 -8.15
C LYS A 55 -10.97 10.84 -7.82
N SER A 56 -9.81 10.23 -7.98
CA SER A 56 -9.63 8.81 -7.70
C SER A 56 -9.84 8.49 -6.23
N LEU A 57 -9.32 9.34 -5.33
CA LEU A 57 -9.51 9.18 -3.89
C LEU A 57 -10.97 9.34 -3.50
N LYS A 58 -11.66 10.31 -4.07
CA LYS A 58 -13.09 10.51 -3.81
C LYS A 58 -13.91 9.31 -4.24
N SER A 59 -13.67 8.81 -5.44
CA SER A 59 -14.35 7.62 -5.96
C SER A 59 -14.07 6.38 -5.12
N LEU A 60 -12.81 6.19 -4.73
CA LEU A 60 -12.42 5.09 -3.87
C LEU A 60 -13.09 5.19 -2.51
N ASN A 61 -13.13 6.37 -1.91
CA ASN A 61 -13.76 6.59 -0.61
C ASN A 61 -15.25 6.24 -0.65
N GLU A 62 -15.95 6.66 -1.69
CA GLU A 62 -17.38 6.34 -1.86
C GLU A 62 -17.60 4.82 -1.94
N SER A 63 -16.73 4.11 -2.64
CA SER A 63 -16.80 2.65 -2.74
C SER A 63 -16.43 1.96 -1.42
N LEU A 64 -15.43 2.45 -0.71
CA LEU A 64 -15.00 1.89 0.57
C LEU A 64 -16.07 2.05 1.65
N ILE A 65 -16.72 3.21 1.71
CA ILE A 65 -17.78 3.46 2.67
C ILE A 65 -18.94 2.47 2.53
N LYS A 66 -19.26 2.09 1.30
CA LYS A 66 -20.31 1.08 1.04
C LYS A 66 -19.94 -0.29 1.63
N ASN A 67 -18.67 -0.54 1.87
CA ASN A 67 -18.16 -1.78 2.45
C ASN A 67 -17.72 -1.59 3.91
N ASN A 68 -18.13 -0.51 4.57
CA ASN A 68 -17.81 -0.18 5.95
C ASN A 68 -16.31 0.01 6.20
N ILE A 69 -15.58 0.49 5.19
CA ILE A 69 -14.15 0.77 5.29
C ILE A 69 -13.96 2.28 5.26
N ASN A 70 -13.24 2.80 6.25
CA ASN A 70 -12.92 4.21 6.36
C ASN A 70 -11.60 4.51 5.63
N LEU A 71 -11.58 5.58 4.83
CA LEU A 71 -10.36 6.06 4.20
C LEU A 71 -9.89 7.32 4.90
N GLU A 72 -8.66 7.29 5.41
CA GLU A 72 -8.00 8.47 5.96
C GLU A 72 -6.94 8.96 4.97
N ILE A 73 -6.93 10.27 4.75
CA ILE A 73 -5.92 10.93 3.92
C ILE A 73 -4.99 11.69 4.85
N ILE A 74 -3.71 11.30 4.84
CA ILE A 74 -2.72 11.78 5.80
C ILE A 74 -1.63 12.55 5.06
N GLU A 75 -1.39 13.79 5.50
CA GLU A 75 -0.29 14.61 5.02
C GLU A 75 0.93 14.37 5.92
N ASP A 76 1.84 13.54 5.43
CA ASP A 76 3.10 13.23 6.13
C ASP A 76 4.06 12.57 5.15
N ASN A 77 5.32 12.48 5.53
CA ASN A 77 6.26 11.60 4.86
C ASN A 77 5.92 10.15 5.23
N GLN A 78 5.94 9.25 4.27
CA GLN A 78 5.55 7.84 4.47
C GLN A 78 6.40 7.17 5.56
N LEU A 79 7.70 7.38 5.53
CA LEU A 79 8.59 6.81 6.54
C LEU A 79 8.31 7.38 7.93
N ASN A 80 8.07 8.67 8.04
CA ASN A 80 7.73 9.31 9.33
C ASN A 80 6.43 8.77 9.89
N PHE A 81 5.43 8.57 9.04
CA PHE A 81 4.16 7.98 9.47
C PHE A 81 4.39 6.61 10.10
N PHE A 82 5.15 5.74 9.44
CA PHE A 82 5.39 4.40 9.95
C PHE A 82 6.37 4.36 11.13
N LYS A 83 7.26 5.35 11.27
CA LYS A 83 8.08 5.49 12.48
C LYS A 83 7.22 5.76 13.72
N LYS A 84 6.16 6.53 13.56
CA LYS A 84 5.22 6.87 14.64
C LYS A 84 4.17 5.80 14.87
N PHE A 85 4.03 4.86 13.95
CA PHE A 85 3.01 3.83 13.99
C PHE A 85 3.39 2.74 14.98
N LYS A 86 2.70 2.69 16.12
CA LYS A 86 3.00 1.75 17.20
C LYS A 86 1.78 0.96 17.67
N LEU A 87 0.78 0.83 16.82
CA LEU A 87 -0.44 0.07 17.13
C LEU A 87 -0.18 -1.42 16.90
N LYS A 88 0.29 -2.11 17.92
CA LYS A 88 0.70 -3.52 17.83
C LYS A 88 -0.44 -4.49 17.55
N ASP A 89 -1.68 -4.07 17.77
CA ASP A 89 -2.89 -4.86 17.50
C ASP A 89 -3.46 -4.62 16.10
N THR A 90 -2.71 -3.90 15.26
CA THR A 90 -3.13 -3.55 13.90
C THR A 90 -2.08 -4.03 12.90
N ALA A 91 -2.53 -4.80 11.91
CA ALA A 91 -1.68 -5.23 10.81
C ALA A 91 -1.70 -4.21 9.66
N VAL A 92 -0.62 -4.12 8.91
CA VAL A 92 -0.48 -3.20 7.78
C VAL A 92 -0.29 -3.99 6.49
N TYR A 93 -1.10 -3.70 5.50
CA TYR A 93 -1.06 -4.38 4.21
C TYR A 93 -0.97 -3.38 3.07
N TRP A 94 -0.22 -3.71 2.03
CA TRP A 94 -0.15 -2.86 0.83
C TRP A 94 0.17 -3.69 -0.41
N ASN A 95 -0.06 -3.10 -1.56
CA ASN A 95 0.33 -3.66 -2.83
C ASN A 95 1.66 -3.06 -3.27
N LYS A 96 2.60 -3.89 -3.65
CA LYS A 96 3.97 -3.49 -3.96
C LYS A 96 4.02 -2.65 -5.24
N ILE A 97 4.84 -1.62 -5.22
CA ILE A 97 5.17 -0.78 -6.37
C ILE A 97 6.61 -1.12 -6.77
N TYR A 98 6.83 -1.33 -8.06
CA TYR A 98 8.10 -1.85 -8.57
C TYR A 98 9.08 -0.78 -9.07
N GLU A 99 8.77 0.49 -8.91
CA GLU A 99 9.71 1.56 -9.22
C GLU A 99 10.91 1.51 -8.27
N PRO A 100 12.17 1.62 -8.80
CA PRO A 100 13.37 1.46 -7.98
C PRO A 100 13.45 2.38 -6.76
N GLU A 101 13.06 3.65 -6.91
CA GLU A 101 13.06 4.60 -5.79
C GLU A 101 12.05 4.20 -4.72
N GLN A 102 10.89 3.72 -5.14
CA GLN A 102 9.86 3.30 -4.22
C GLN A 102 10.25 2.00 -3.49
N LEU A 103 10.92 1.09 -4.18
CA LEU A 103 11.43 -0.14 -3.56
C LEU A 103 12.44 0.16 -2.46
N LYS A 104 13.28 1.18 -2.64
CA LYS A 104 14.22 1.62 -1.59
C LYS A 104 13.49 2.17 -0.38
N LYS A 105 12.50 3.03 -0.60
CA LYS A 105 11.67 3.59 0.48
C LYS A 105 10.92 2.49 1.23
N ASP A 106 10.42 1.50 0.51
CA ASP A 106 9.69 0.38 1.10
C ASP A 106 10.57 -0.46 2.02
N LYS A 107 11.85 -0.64 1.67
CA LYS A 107 12.81 -1.34 2.55
C LYS A 107 12.96 -0.63 3.88
N ASP A 108 13.06 0.69 3.88
CA ASP A 108 13.18 1.48 5.09
C ASP A 108 11.91 1.41 5.93
N ILE A 109 10.75 1.43 5.28
CA ILE A 109 9.45 1.29 5.95
C ILE A 109 9.31 -0.09 6.58
N ILE A 110 9.67 -1.14 5.86
CA ILE A 110 9.65 -2.53 6.37
C ILE A 110 10.55 -2.65 7.60
N ALA A 111 11.77 -2.12 7.52
CA ALA A 111 12.69 -2.14 8.66
C ALA A 111 12.07 -1.45 9.87
N GLN A 112 11.40 -0.34 9.67
CA GLN A 112 10.76 0.41 10.74
C GLN A 112 9.57 -0.35 11.35
N LEU A 113 8.77 -1.01 10.52
CA LEU A 113 7.66 -1.85 11.00
C LEU A 113 8.18 -3.04 11.82
N GLU A 114 9.29 -3.64 11.41
CA GLU A 114 9.92 -4.73 12.17
C GLU A 114 10.46 -4.24 13.51
N ILE A 115 11.08 -3.06 13.55
CA ILE A 115 11.56 -2.44 14.80
C ILE A 115 10.38 -2.21 15.75
N ASN A 116 9.26 -1.73 15.23
CA ASN A 116 8.05 -1.46 16.01
C ASN A 116 7.23 -2.71 16.31
N LYS A 117 7.65 -3.86 15.82
CA LYS A 117 6.96 -5.16 15.98
C LYS A 117 5.52 -5.13 15.46
N ILE A 118 5.33 -4.49 14.31
CA ILE A 118 4.05 -4.41 13.62
C ILE A 118 3.96 -5.55 12.60
N ASN A 119 2.86 -6.27 12.58
CA ASN A 119 2.60 -7.27 11.54
C ASN A 119 2.30 -6.59 10.23
N TYR A 120 2.94 -7.04 9.17
CA TYR A 120 2.74 -6.48 7.85
C TYR A 120 2.81 -7.57 6.77
N LYS A 121 2.23 -7.27 5.62
CA LYS A 121 2.37 -8.10 4.42
C LYS A 121 2.17 -7.23 3.19
N PHE A 122 2.95 -7.49 2.15
CA PHE A 122 2.77 -6.82 0.86
C PHE A 122 2.43 -7.86 -0.22
N PHE A 123 1.76 -7.39 -1.27
CA PHE A 123 1.21 -8.24 -2.33
C PHE A 123 1.62 -7.72 -3.69
N LYS A 124 1.53 -8.58 -4.69
CA LYS A 124 1.71 -8.20 -6.09
C LYS A 124 0.48 -7.43 -6.55
N GLY A 125 0.61 -6.12 -6.74
CA GLY A 125 -0.52 -5.29 -7.14
C GLY A 125 -0.58 -4.98 -8.62
N ASN A 126 0.56 -4.66 -9.20
CA ASN A 126 0.64 -4.14 -10.57
C ASN A 126 1.26 -5.10 -11.58
N VAL A 127 1.75 -6.25 -11.13
CA VAL A 127 2.33 -7.27 -12.01
C VAL A 127 1.77 -8.64 -11.65
N LEU A 128 1.66 -9.52 -12.63
CA LEU A 128 1.13 -10.87 -12.43
C LEU A 128 2.06 -11.73 -11.58
N ASN A 129 3.38 -11.59 -11.79
CA ASN A 129 4.39 -12.36 -11.08
C ASN A 129 5.53 -11.48 -10.63
N GLU A 130 6.09 -11.80 -9.46
CA GLU A 130 7.34 -11.21 -9.02
C GLU A 130 8.48 -11.66 -9.93
N TYR A 131 9.47 -10.78 -10.10
CA TYR A 131 10.65 -11.10 -10.89
C TYR A 131 11.34 -12.38 -10.38
N SER A 132 11.37 -12.57 -9.08
CA SER A 132 11.97 -13.73 -8.42
C SER A 132 11.19 -15.03 -8.60
N GLU A 133 9.95 -14.97 -9.03
CA GLU A 133 9.11 -16.15 -9.22
C GLU A 133 9.20 -16.73 -10.62
N ILE A 134 9.65 -15.94 -11.60
CA ILE A 134 9.78 -16.38 -12.98
C ILE A 134 11.25 -16.71 -13.24
N THR A 135 11.59 -17.99 -13.18
CA THR A 135 12.94 -18.47 -13.42
C THR A 135 12.94 -19.60 -14.43
N LYS A 136 14.09 -19.78 -15.08
CA LYS A 136 14.35 -20.95 -15.90
C LYS A 136 14.57 -22.17 -15.01
N ASN A 137 14.62 -23.35 -15.62
CA ASN A 137 14.88 -24.62 -14.90
C ASN A 137 16.18 -24.62 -14.11
N ASP A 138 17.16 -23.80 -14.49
CA ASP A 138 18.45 -23.67 -13.80
C ASP A 138 18.41 -22.62 -12.68
N GLY A 139 17.26 -22.04 -12.40
CA GLY A 139 17.11 -21.02 -11.36
C GLY A 139 17.41 -19.59 -11.79
N THR A 140 17.85 -19.39 -13.04
CA THR A 140 18.10 -18.03 -13.55
C THR A 140 16.82 -17.38 -14.09
N PRO A 141 16.69 -16.04 -14.01
CA PRO A 141 15.53 -15.37 -14.57
C PRO A 141 15.53 -15.39 -16.10
N PHE A 142 14.33 -15.43 -16.68
CA PHE A 142 14.19 -15.28 -18.13
C PHE A 142 14.61 -13.87 -18.55
N LYS A 143 15.31 -13.78 -19.68
CA LYS A 143 15.61 -12.48 -20.27
C LYS A 143 14.37 -11.98 -21.01
N VAL A 144 14.02 -10.74 -20.77
CA VAL A 144 12.93 -10.06 -21.47
C VAL A 144 13.51 -9.23 -22.60
N TYR A 145 13.00 -9.43 -23.79
CA TYR A 145 13.43 -8.68 -24.97
C TYR A 145 12.36 -7.70 -25.40
#